data_3e6e62a185b48f4c85093d4841539d8e
#
_entry.id   3e6e62a185b48f4c85093d4841539d8e
#
_cell.length_a   1.000
_cell.length_b   1.000
_cell.length_c   1.000
_cell.angle_alpha   90.00
_cell.angle_beta   90.00
_cell.angle_gamma   90.00
#
_symmetry.space_group_name_H-M   'P 1'
#
loop_
_entity.id
_entity.type
_entity.pdbx_description
1 polymer ?
#
loop_
_entity_poly.entity_id
_entity_poly.type
_entity_poly.pdbx_seq_one_letter_code
_entity_poly.pdbx_strand_id
1 'polypeptide(L)'
;MIIQVLQIIAAVGTILTGLYSLIRPATLTGFTGLSPIGGRGITEVRAVLGGLFIALGLFPLIVKSPTAYMMLGVAYLGIGLVRAVSMFADKSVVQSNVISLVVEIIFGIILVIPL
;
A
#
# COMPACT_ATOMS: atom_id res chain seq x y z
N MET A 1 6.24 10.22 -20.21
CA MET A 1 6.40 11.30 -19.21
C MET A 1 5.29 11.32 -18.15
N ILE A 2 4.03 11.35 -18.55
CA ILE A 2 2.91 11.34 -17.58
C ILE A 2 2.95 10.08 -16.71
N ILE A 3 3.22 8.92 -17.33
CA ILE A 3 3.28 7.65 -16.57
C ILE A 3 4.40 7.70 -15.52
N GLN A 4 5.55 8.25 -15.86
CA GLN A 4 6.64 8.38 -14.90
C GLN A 4 6.25 9.25 -13.71
N VAL A 5 5.56 10.36 -13.95
CA VAL A 5 5.06 11.22 -12.88
C VAL A 5 4.06 10.47 -12.00
N LEU A 6 3.15 9.73 -12.60
CA LEU A 6 2.17 8.94 -11.87
C LEU A 6 2.83 7.83 -11.05
N GLN A 7 3.88 7.21 -11.56
CA GLN A 7 4.65 6.19 -10.82
C GLN A 7 5.36 6.81 -9.62
N ILE A 8 5.93 8.00 -9.76
CA ILE A 8 6.54 8.73 -8.66
C ILE A 8 5.49 9.07 -7.60
N ILE A 9 4.32 9.55 -8.02
CA ILE A 9 3.23 9.85 -7.11
C ILE A 9 2.80 8.60 -6.33
N ALA A 10 2.69 7.46 -7.01
CA ALA A 10 2.33 6.21 -6.35
C ALA A 10 3.39 5.79 -5.32
N ALA A 11 4.67 5.92 -5.66
CA ALA A 11 5.76 5.59 -4.74
C ALA A 11 5.76 6.53 -3.52
N VAL A 12 5.58 7.83 -3.74
CA VAL A 12 5.48 8.80 -2.65
C VAL A 12 4.26 8.52 -1.78
N GLY A 13 3.13 8.21 -2.38
CA GLY A 13 1.92 7.83 -1.64
C GLY A 13 2.13 6.59 -0.77
N THR A 14 2.89 5.63 -1.27
CA THR A 14 3.26 4.43 -0.51
C THR A 14 4.11 4.79 0.71
N ILE A 15 5.10 5.68 0.54
CA ILE A 15 5.93 6.16 1.65
C ILE A 15 5.06 6.89 2.68
N LEU A 16 4.15 7.76 2.24
CA LEU A 16 3.29 8.51 3.15
C LEU A 16 2.37 7.60 3.95
N THR A 17 1.83 6.57 3.31
CA THR A 17 1.02 5.55 3.99
C THR A 17 1.85 4.86 5.07
N GLY A 18 3.09 4.49 4.74
CA GLY A 18 4.00 3.88 5.70
C GLY A 18 4.36 4.80 6.86
N LEU A 19 4.63 6.07 6.57
CA LEU A 19 4.94 7.06 7.61
C LEU A 19 3.77 7.25 8.57
N TYR A 20 2.54 7.31 8.05
CA TYR A 20 1.36 7.44 8.90
C TYR A 20 1.24 6.23 9.84
N SER A 21 1.42 5.03 9.30
CA SER A 21 1.37 3.79 10.10
C SER A 21 2.48 3.72 11.14
N LEU A 22 3.65 4.25 10.80
CA LEU A 22 4.79 4.28 11.72
C LEU A 22 4.55 5.25 12.89
N ILE A 23 4.00 6.43 12.59
CA ILE A 23 3.85 7.50 13.59
C ILE A 23 2.58 7.32 14.42
N ARG A 24 1.49 6.87 13.78
CA ARG A 24 0.17 6.75 14.44
C ARG A 24 -0.44 5.36 14.23
N PRO A 25 0.20 4.31 14.73
CA PRO A 25 -0.28 2.93 14.47
C PRO A 25 -1.66 2.64 15.06
N ALA A 26 -2.03 3.30 16.15
CA ALA A 26 -3.31 3.05 16.81
C ALA A 26 -4.51 3.74 16.13
N THR A 27 -4.27 4.70 15.24
CA THR A 27 -5.35 5.45 14.59
C THR A 27 -5.82 4.82 13.28
N LEU A 28 -5.23 3.69 12.85
CA LEU A 28 -5.59 3.01 11.62
C LEU A 28 -6.92 2.25 11.73
N THR A 29 -7.38 1.95 12.94
CA THR A 29 -8.52 1.06 13.17
C THR A 29 -9.78 1.54 12.45
N GLY A 30 -10.05 2.84 12.47
CA GLY A 30 -11.26 3.41 11.86
C GLY A 30 -11.35 3.15 10.36
N PHE A 31 -10.23 3.18 9.66
CA PHE A 31 -10.19 2.95 8.21
C PHE A 31 -9.95 1.48 7.87
N THR A 32 -8.98 0.84 8.54
CA THR A 32 -8.53 -0.51 8.16
C THR A 32 -9.28 -1.62 8.88
N GLY A 33 -9.92 -1.33 10.00
CA GLY A 33 -10.48 -2.37 10.86
C GLY A 33 -9.44 -3.11 11.69
N LEU A 34 -8.16 -2.75 11.57
CA LEU A 34 -7.09 -3.37 12.36
C LEU A 34 -6.91 -2.61 13.68
N SER A 35 -6.98 -3.34 14.78
CA SER A 35 -6.74 -2.78 16.10
C SER A 35 -5.52 -3.47 16.71
N PRO A 36 -4.39 -2.75 16.91
CA PRO A 36 -3.21 -3.35 17.52
C PRO A 36 -3.46 -3.67 18.98
N ILE A 37 -3.07 -4.88 19.39
CA ILE A 37 -3.23 -5.35 20.76
C ILE A 37 -1.85 -5.32 21.42
N GLY A 38 -1.71 -4.46 22.45
CA GLY A 38 -0.47 -4.33 23.20
C GLY A 38 0.72 -3.87 22.39
N GLY A 39 1.89 -3.88 23.00
CA GLY A 39 3.14 -3.48 22.35
C GLY A 39 3.50 -4.36 21.17
N ARG A 40 3.18 -5.65 21.23
CA ARG A 40 3.44 -6.57 20.13
C ARG A 40 2.64 -6.19 18.87
N GLY A 41 1.36 -5.83 19.05
CA GLY A 41 0.53 -5.38 17.93
C GLY A 41 0.99 -4.06 17.36
N ILE A 42 1.39 -3.12 18.20
CA ILE A 42 1.96 -1.84 17.77
C ILE A 42 3.21 -2.05 16.93
N THR A 43 4.11 -2.92 17.39
CA THR A 43 5.35 -3.24 16.65
C THR A 43 5.02 -3.81 15.27
N GLU A 44 4.02 -4.71 15.19
CA GLU A 44 3.64 -5.32 13.91
C GLU A 44 3.14 -4.27 12.90
N VAL A 45 2.29 -3.36 13.35
CA VAL A 45 1.78 -2.29 12.49
C VAL A 45 2.93 -1.38 12.03
N ARG A 46 3.81 -0.99 12.94
CA ARG A 46 4.95 -0.13 12.60
C ARG A 46 5.93 -0.80 11.65
N ALA A 47 6.22 -2.08 11.87
CA ALA A 47 7.19 -2.80 11.04
C ALA A 47 6.63 -3.09 9.65
N VAL A 48 5.43 -3.67 9.58
CA VAL A 48 4.87 -4.15 8.31
C VAL A 48 4.17 -3.04 7.55
N LEU A 49 3.24 -2.34 8.18
CA LEU A 49 2.51 -1.27 7.49
C LEU A 49 3.33 0.02 7.43
N GLY A 50 4.27 0.20 8.33
CA GLY A 50 5.18 1.36 8.33
C GLY A 50 6.45 1.08 7.54
N GLY A 51 7.36 0.32 8.12
CA GLY A 51 8.69 0.10 7.58
C GLY A 51 8.72 -0.51 6.19
N LEU A 52 7.93 -1.57 5.98
CA LEU A 52 7.88 -2.23 4.67
C LEU A 52 7.36 -1.29 3.59
N PHE A 53 6.30 -0.53 3.87
CA PHE A 53 5.73 0.40 2.90
C PHE A 53 6.71 1.53 2.57
N ILE A 54 7.40 2.07 3.59
CA ILE A 54 8.42 3.10 3.36
C ILE A 54 9.52 2.55 2.46
N ALA A 55 10.02 1.36 2.74
CA ALA A 55 11.09 0.75 1.96
C ALA A 55 10.64 0.46 0.52
N LEU A 56 9.44 -0.09 0.34
CA LEU A 56 8.89 -0.41 -0.99
C LEU A 56 8.67 0.83 -1.85
N GLY A 57 8.28 1.94 -1.24
CA GLY A 57 8.10 3.20 -1.97
C GLY A 57 9.41 3.92 -2.21
N LEU A 58 10.34 3.87 -1.26
CA LEU A 58 11.60 4.59 -1.34
C LEU A 58 12.55 3.98 -2.38
N PHE A 59 12.63 2.66 -2.45
CA PHE A 59 13.59 1.98 -3.31
C PHE A 59 13.47 2.37 -4.79
N PRO A 60 12.27 2.35 -5.41
CA PRO A 60 12.14 2.78 -6.81
C PRO A 60 12.59 4.21 -7.05
N LEU A 61 12.35 5.11 -6.08
CA LEU A 61 12.76 6.50 -6.20
C LEU A 61 14.28 6.65 -6.16
N ILE A 62 14.97 5.81 -5.41
CA ILE A 62 16.43 5.84 -5.31
C ILE A 62 17.08 5.25 -6.54
N VAL A 63 16.68 4.04 -6.95
CA VAL A 63 17.33 3.33 -8.06
C VAL A 63 16.82 3.78 -9.42
N LYS A 64 15.67 4.41 -9.49
CA LYS A 64 15.06 4.93 -10.73
C LYS A 64 14.96 3.86 -11.81
N SER A 65 14.67 2.63 -11.42
CA SER A 65 14.57 1.49 -12.31
C SER A 65 13.11 1.16 -12.60
N PRO A 66 12.70 0.98 -13.86
CA PRO A 66 11.34 0.52 -14.19
C PRO A 66 10.99 -0.79 -13.51
N THR A 67 11.96 -1.68 -13.32
CA THR A 67 11.74 -2.97 -12.65
C THR A 67 11.40 -2.77 -11.18
N ALA A 68 12.01 -1.80 -10.51
CA ALA A 68 11.71 -1.51 -9.11
C ALA A 68 10.29 -0.97 -8.96
N TYR A 69 9.86 -0.08 -9.85
CA TYR A 69 8.46 0.39 -9.87
C TYR A 69 7.49 -0.75 -10.16
N MET A 70 7.87 -1.63 -11.09
CA MET A 70 7.04 -2.80 -11.44
C MET A 70 6.86 -3.73 -10.24
N MET A 71 7.91 -3.96 -9.46
CA MET A 71 7.80 -4.78 -8.25
C MET A 71 6.80 -4.19 -7.25
N LEU A 72 6.85 -2.88 -7.05
CA LEU A 72 5.87 -2.20 -6.20
C LEU A 72 4.45 -2.38 -6.76
N GLY A 73 4.29 -2.28 -8.07
CA GLY A 73 3.00 -2.49 -8.74
C GLY A 73 2.48 -3.90 -8.57
N VAL A 74 3.33 -4.90 -8.71
CA VAL A 74 2.97 -6.31 -8.49
C VAL A 74 2.50 -6.51 -7.05
N ALA A 75 3.16 -5.87 -6.09
CA ALA A 75 2.74 -5.93 -4.69
C ALA A 75 1.32 -5.36 -4.51
N TYR A 76 1.03 -4.20 -5.10
CA TYR A 76 -0.31 -3.62 -5.05
C TYR A 76 -1.35 -4.53 -5.70
N LEU A 77 -1.05 -5.10 -6.86
CA LEU A 77 -1.99 -6.00 -7.54
C LEU A 77 -2.24 -7.26 -6.73
N GLY A 78 -1.22 -7.78 -6.06
CA GLY A 78 -1.38 -8.92 -5.15
C GLY A 78 -2.29 -8.61 -3.98
N ILE A 79 -2.08 -7.45 -3.34
CA ILE A 79 -2.95 -7.01 -2.25
C ILE A 79 -4.37 -6.84 -2.76
N GLY A 80 -4.54 -6.18 -3.90
CA GLY A 80 -5.86 -5.94 -4.49
C GLY A 80 -6.60 -7.20 -4.84
N LEU A 81 -5.91 -8.20 -5.39
CA LEU A 81 -6.51 -9.48 -5.72
C LEU A 81 -7.07 -10.17 -4.47
N VAL A 82 -6.27 -10.27 -3.42
CA VAL A 82 -6.68 -10.89 -2.16
C VAL A 82 -7.81 -10.09 -1.52
N ARG A 83 -7.70 -8.76 -1.52
CA ARG A 83 -8.75 -7.90 -0.96
C ARG A 83 -10.07 -8.10 -1.69
N ALA A 84 -10.06 -8.15 -3.02
CA ALA A 84 -11.27 -8.32 -3.80
C ALA A 84 -11.97 -9.65 -3.47
N VAL A 85 -11.22 -10.73 -3.37
CA VAL A 85 -11.78 -12.03 -3.00
C VAL A 85 -12.30 -12.01 -1.56
N SER A 86 -11.52 -11.45 -0.63
CA SER A 86 -11.86 -11.41 0.78
C SER A 86 -13.09 -10.55 1.06
N MET A 87 -13.27 -9.45 0.33
CA MET A 87 -14.44 -8.58 0.51
C MET A 87 -15.74 -9.34 0.31
N PHE A 88 -15.80 -10.26 -0.63
CA PHE A 88 -16.97 -11.09 -0.85
C PHE A 88 -17.02 -12.28 0.09
N ALA A 89 -15.91 -12.97 0.29
CA ALA A 89 -15.85 -14.15 1.17
C ALA A 89 -16.14 -13.78 2.63
N ASP A 90 -15.64 -12.64 3.10
CA ASP A 90 -15.72 -12.20 4.49
C ASP A 90 -16.82 -11.14 4.70
N LYS A 91 -17.64 -10.90 3.69
CA LYS A 91 -18.77 -9.96 3.75
C LYS A 91 -18.33 -8.57 4.23
N SER A 92 -17.26 -8.06 3.64
CA SER A 92 -16.67 -6.78 4.03
C SER A 92 -16.63 -5.77 2.87
N VAL A 93 -17.66 -5.77 2.02
CA VAL A 93 -17.81 -4.75 0.97
C VAL A 93 -18.30 -3.47 1.63
N VAL A 94 -17.37 -2.74 2.23
CA VAL A 94 -17.62 -1.46 2.91
C VAL A 94 -16.81 -0.37 2.24
N GLN A 95 -17.18 0.89 2.46
CA GLN A 95 -16.58 2.03 1.75
C GLN A 95 -15.06 2.07 1.85
N SER A 96 -14.48 1.88 3.03
CA SER A 96 -13.03 1.93 3.20
C SER A 96 -12.32 0.82 2.43
N ASN A 97 -12.90 -0.38 2.37
CA ASN A 97 -12.36 -1.49 1.60
C ASN A 97 -12.44 -1.23 0.10
N VAL A 98 -13.54 -0.64 -0.37
CA VAL A 98 -13.69 -0.28 -1.79
C VAL A 98 -12.67 0.78 -2.19
N ILE A 99 -12.47 1.79 -1.35
CA ILE A 99 -11.45 2.84 -1.59
C ILE A 99 -10.07 2.21 -1.69
N SER A 100 -9.71 1.34 -0.75
CA SER A 100 -8.42 0.66 -0.75
C SER A 100 -8.22 -0.16 -2.02
N LEU A 101 -9.24 -0.91 -2.43
CA LEU A 101 -9.18 -1.73 -3.64
C LEU A 101 -8.96 -0.87 -4.89
N VAL A 102 -9.70 0.22 -5.03
CA VAL A 102 -9.56 1.13 -6.18
C VAL A 102 -8.15 1.70 -6.24
N VAL A 103 -7.61 2.17 -5.13
CA VAL A 103 -6.24 2.70 -5.07
C VAL A 103 -5.23 1.62 -5.43
N GLU A 104 -5.39 0.42 -4.92
CA GLU A 104 -4.46 -0.69 -5.18
C GLU A 104 -4.44 -1.10 -6.65
N ILE A 105 -5.61 -1.17 -7.28
CA ILE A 105 -5.71 -1.52 -8.70
C ILE A 105 -5.12 -0.41 -9.57
N ILE A 106 -5.46 0.85 -9.29
CA ILE A 106 -4.96 1.99 -10.08
C ILE A 106 -3.43 2.09 -9.94
N PHE A 107 -2.92 2.09 -8.72
CA PHE A 107 -1.48 2.16 -8.47
C PHE A 107 -0.77 0.94 -9.08
N GLY A 108 -1.34 -0.24 -8.90
CA GLY A 108 -0.77 -1.46 -9.45
C GLY A 108 -0.62 -1.41 -10.95
N ILE A 109 -1.67 -1.00 -11.66
CA ILE A 109 -1.64 -0.90 -13.12
C ILE A 109 -0.63 0.13 -13.59
N ILE A 110 -0.62 1.32 -12.97
CA ILE A 110 0.31 2.39 -13.34
C ILE A 110 1.76 1.93 -13.14
N LEU A 111 2.03 1.29 -12.03
CA LEU A 111 3.40 0.91 -11.66
C LEU A 111 3.96 -0.24 -12.48
N VAL A 112 3.12 -1.13 -13.01
CA VAL A 112 3.60 -2.25 -13.84
C VAL A 112 3.79 -1.87 -15.31
N ILE A 113 3.40 -0.67 -15.73
CA ILE A 113 3.64 -0.22 -17.10
C ILE A 113 5.14 -0.05 -17.31
N PRO A 114 5.74 -0.79 -18.25
CA PRO A 114 7.18 -0.66 -18.52
C PRO A 114 7.46 0.64 -19.26
N LEU A 115 8.56 1.30 -18.89
CA LEU A 115 9.00 2.54 -19.52
C LEU A 115 10.43 2.44 -20.03
#